data_925c55a28245de148d869f8960ac33b2
#
_entry.id   925c55a28245de148d869f8960ac33b2
#
_cell.length_a   1.000
_cell.length_b   1.000
_cell.length_c   1.000
_cell.angle_alpha   90.00
_cell.angle_beta   90.00
_cell.angle_gamma   90.00
#
_symmetry.space_group_name_H-M   'P 1'
#
loop_
_entity.id
_entity.type
_entity.pdbx_description
1 polymer ?
#
loop_
_entity_poly.entity_id
_entity_poly.type
_entity_poly.pdbx_seq_one_letter_code
_entity_poly.pdbx_strand_id
1 'polypeptide(L)'
;MRLLCPKYSTSSEVPLFIYLPGMDGTGKLLHRQVKKLTQFFNVRCLAIPQNDCSNWNTLVSQTICLIEKELKHHPQFSSVYLCGESFGGCLAIKLALKSPELIKKMVLINPASSFTQRPLLSWGSELIQWVPEILHQTSTLGFLPFLAALGRMQTKDYHVLLKAMQSVPPLVVSYRLKLLRDFNVDEAQLKQLTQPILTVASDSDYLLPSVTEGKRLVNCLPNSHLVILANSGHACLLETEVDLTKLLQNYNFLPLKITANEH
;
A
#
# COMPACT_ATOMS: atom_id res chain seq x y z
N MET A 1 8.51 -13.30 5.14
CA MET A 1 7.24 -12.55 5.08
C MET A 1 6.06 -13.43 5.45
N ARG A 2 4.90 -12.85 5.79
CA ARG A 2 3.65 -13.57 6.10
C ARG A 2 2.43 -12.68 5.83
N LEU A 3 1.27 -13.30 5.61
CA LEU A 3 0.00 -12.62 5.55
C LEU A 3 -0.65 -12.64 6.95
N LEU A 4 -1.00 -11.46 7.46
CA LEU A 4 -1.74 -11.30 8.71
C LEU A 4 -3.23 -11.25 8.38
N CYS A 5 -4.04 -11.93 9.18
CA CYS A 5 -5.49 -11.83 9.13
C CYS A 5 -5.95 -10.91 10.28
N PRO A 6 -6.19 -9.60 10.03
CA PRO A 6 -6.53 -8.67 11.09
C PRO A 6 -7.92 -8.90 11.67
N LYS A 7 -8.82 -9.45 10.85
CA LYS A 7 -10.18 -9.85 11.23
C LYS A 7 -10.75 -10.78 10.15
N TYR A 8 -11.45 -11.82 10.54
CA TYR A 8 -12.16 -12.69 9.60
C TYR A 8 -13.38 -11.97 9.02
N SER A 9 -13.67 -12.22 7.74
CA SER A 9 -14.93 -11.82 7.12
C SER A 9 -16.08 -12.62 7.70
N THR A 10 -17.28 -12.03 7.65
CA THR A 10 -18.53 -12.73 8.02
C THR A 10 -19.00 -13.70 6.93
N SER A 11 -18.48 -13.59 5.71
CA SER A 11 -18.78 -14.47 4.57
C SER A 11 -17.52 -15.12 4.05
N SER A 12 -17.61 -16.43 3.73
CA SER A 12 -16.51 -17.20 3.14
C SER A 12 -16.32 -16.97 1.63
N GLU A 13 -17.37 -16.51 0.94
CA GLU A 13 -17.41 -16.43 -0.54
C GLU A 13 -16.95 -15.08 -1.11
N VAL A 14 -16.50 -14.16 -0.24
CA VAL A 14 -16.04 -12.84 -0.70
C VAL A 14 -14.59 -12.89 -1.18
N PRO A 15 -14.20 -12.00 -2.12
CA PRO A 15 -12.84 -11.94 -2.64
C PRO A 15 -11.77 -11.73 -1.57
N LEU A 16 -10.56 -12.17 -1.90
CA LEU A 16 -9.37 -11.92 -1.09
C LEU A 16 -8.86 -10.48 -1.34
N PHE A 17 -8.71 -9.70 -0.29
CA PHE A 17 -8.13 -8.35 -0.34
C PHE A 17 -6.76 -8.36 0.32
N ILE A 18 -5.71 -8.17 -0.48
CA ILE A 18 -4.32 -8.15 -0.02
C ILE A 18 -3.83 -6.72 0.10
N TYR A 19 -3.54 -6.28 1.32
CA TYR A 19 -2.90 -5.01 1.58
C TYR A 19 -1.38 -5.16 1.65
N LEU A 20 -0.67 -4.40 0.83
CA LEU A 20 0.78 -4.28 0.80
C LEU A 20 1.18 -2.97 1.49
N PRO A 21 1.89 -3.03 2.63
CA PRO A 21 2.16 -1.87 3.47
C PRO A 21 3.19 -0.93 2.85
N GLY A 22 3.24 0.27 3.40
CA GLY A 22 4.31 1.23 3.16
C GLY A 22 5.68 0.71 3.64
N MET A 23 6.64 1.62 3.71
CA MET A 23 8.02 1.31 4.05
C MET A 23 8.20 0.76 5.49
N ASP A 24 7.19 0.92 6.36
CA ASP A 24 7.15 0.29 7.69
C ASP A 24 7.10 -1.25 7.61
N GLY A 25 6.47 -1.80 6.58
CA GLY A 25 6.37 -3.24 6.37
C GLY A 25 5.50 -3.99 7.38
N THR A 26 4.86 -3.31 8.33
CA THR A 26 4.16 -3.99 9.45
C THR A 26 2.82 -4.60 9.05
N GLY A 27 2.18 -4.07 8.01
CA GLY A 27 0.81 -4.43 7.61
C GLY A 27 -0.26 -3.96 8.61
N LYS A 28 0.09 -3.11 9.57
CA LYS A 28 -0.80 -2.68 10.66
C LYS A 28 -1.51 -1.36 10.38
N LEU A 29 -1.03 -0.55 9.44
CA LEU A 29 -1.56 0.79 9.18
C LEU A 29 -2.92 0.79 8.47
N LEU A 30 -3.40 -0.36 8.02
CA LEU A 30 -4.75 -0.53 7.49
C LEU A 30 -5.83 -0.61 8.59
N HIS A 31 -5.49 -0.65 9.87
CA HIS A 31 -6.38 -1.02 10.97
C HIS A 31 -7.71 -0.24 11.01
N ARG A 32 -7.70 1.05 10.66
CA ARG A 32 -8.93 1.86 10.60
C ARG A 32 -9.91 1.40 9.54
N GLN A 33 -9.43 0.87 8.44
CA GLN A 33 -10.22 0.48 7.28
C GLN A 33 -10.76 -0.96 7.39
N VAL A 34 -10.14 -1.81 8.20
CA VAL A 34 -10.41 -3.25 8.30
C VAL A 34 -11.88 -3.54 8.59
N LYS A 35 -12.49 -2.86 9.58
CA LYS A 35 -13.87 -3.16 9.99
C LYS A 35 -14.90 -3.02 8.86
N LYS A 36 -14.71 -2.04 7.97
CA LYS A 36 -15.59 -1.82 6.81
C LYS A 36 -15.23 -2.74 5.66
N LEU A 37 -13.95 -2.91 5.36
CA LEU A 37 -13.48 -3.79 4.29
C LEU A 37 -13.93 -5.24 4.50
N THR A 38 -13.91 -5.76 5.73
CA THR A 38 -14.31 -7.14 6.03
C THR A 38 -15.79 -7.44 5.81
N GLN A 39 -16.62 -6.44 5.54
CA GLN A 39 -18.00 -6.64 5.08
C GLN A 39 -18.08 -7.09 3.61
N PHE A 40 -17.01 -6.90 2.84
CA PHE A 40 -16.96 -7.15 1.41
C PHE A 40 -15.80 -8.05 0.98
N PHE A 41 -14.80 -8.24 1.85
CA PHE A 41 -13.55 -8.94 1.51
C PHE A 41 -13.04 -9.80 2.66
N ASN A 42 -12.31 -10.84 2.30
CA ASN A 42 -11.38 -11.50 3.21
C ASN A 42 -10.06 -10.74 3.19
N VAL A 43 -9.81 -9.95 4.23
CA VAL A 43 -8.65 -9.04 4.29
C VAL A 43 -7.41 -9.78 4.80
N ARG A 44 -6.30 -9.61 4.08
CA ARG A 44 -4.95 -10.00 4.52
C ARG A 44 -4.02 -8.82 4.39
N CYS A 45 -3.14 -8.67 5.35
CA CYS A 45 -2.12 -7.63 5.35
C CYS A 45 -0.74 -8.28 5.28
N LEU A 46 0.05 -7.91 4.28
CA LEU A 46 1.44 -8.38 4.19
C LEU A 46 2.24 -7.81 5.35
N ALA A 47 2.97 -8.68 6.05
CA ALA A 47 3.99 -8.29 7.02
C ALA A 47 5.37 -8.70 6.49
N ILE A 48 6.24 -7.70 6.31
CA ILE A 48 7.63 -7.86 5.92
C ILE A 48 8.46 -7.80 7.21
N PRO A 49 9.36 -8.76 7.47
CA PRO A 49 10.21 -8.72 8.66
C PRO A 49 10.98 -7.40 8.76
N GLN A 50 11.17 -6.92 9.99
CA GLN A 50 11.83 -5.62 10.23
C GLN A 50 13.31 -5.60 9.82
N ASN A 51 13.95 -6.76 9.76
CA ASN A 51 15.33 -6.92 9.29
C ASN A 51 15.44 -7.41 7.86
N ASP A 52 14.34 -7.39 7.09
CA ASP A 52 14.32 -7.84 5.70
C ASP A 52 14.98 -6.82 4.79
N CYS A 53 16.03 -7.26 4.10
CA CYS A 53 16.77 -6.53 3.07
C CYS A 53 16.65 -7.24 1.71
N SER A 54 15.54 -7.86 1.40
CA SER A 54 15.26 -8.51 0.11
C SER A 54 15.12 -7.49 -1.02
N ASN A 55 15.62 -7.84 -2.20
CA ASN A 55 15.41 -7.03 -3.41
C ASN A 55 13.96 -7.16 -3.95
N TRP A 56 13.61 -6.34 -4.95
CA TRP A 56 12.28 -6.36 -5.55
C TRP A 56 11.85 -7.74 -6.05
N ASN A 57 12.73 -8.48 -6.71
CA ASN A 57 12.39 -9.79 -7.27
C ASN A 57 12.05 -10.80 -6.16
N THR A 58 12.79 -10.78 -5.07
CA THR A 58 12.54 -11.62 -3.91
C THR A 58 11.24 -11.23 -3.21
N LEU A 59 11.01 -9.93 -2.96
CA LEU A 59 9.76 -9.44 -2.35
C LEU A 59 8.54 -9.84 -3.18
N VAL A 60 8.60 -9.64 -4.51
CA VAL A 60 7.52 -10.01 -5.43
C VAL A 60 7.27 -11.51 -5.41
N SER A 61 8.32 -12.33 -5.59
CA SER A 61 8.18 -13.80 -5.67
C SER A 61 7.63 -14.39 -4.36
N GLN A 62 8.12 -13.91 -3.22
CA GLN A 62 7.62 -14.36 -1.92
C GLN A 62 6.16 -13.92 -1.68
N THR A 63 5.78 -12.71 -2.14
CA THR A 63 4.40 -12.23 -2.00
C THR A 63 3.45 -13.06 -2.87
N ILE A 64 3.83 -13.35 -4.12
CA ILE A 64 3.06 -14.25 -5.02
C ILE A 64 2.86 -15.60 -4.35
N CYS A 65 3.94 -16.23 -3.88
CA CYS A 65 3.86 -17.54 -3.21
C CYS A 65 2.92 -17.53 -1.99
N LEU A 66 2.91 -16.44 -1.20
CA LEU A 66 1.98 -16.29 -0.08
C LEU A 66 0.52 -16.16 -0.55
N ILE A 67 0.26 -15.44 -1.63
CA ILE A 67 -1.09 -15.29 -2.20
C ILE A 67 -1.58 -16.63 -2.75
N GLU A 68 -0.76 -17.33 -3.55
CA GLU A 68 -1.09 -18.65 -4.10
C GLU A 68 -1.38 -19.68 -3.00
N LYS A 69 -0.56 -19.65 -1.93
CA LYS A 69 -0.77 -20.51 -0.76
C LYS A 69 -2.10 -20.19 -0.07
N GLU A 70 -2.44 -18.92 0.08
CA GLU A 70 -3.72 -18.50 0.66
C GLU A 70 -4.90 -18.98 -0.19
N LEU A 71 -4.83 -18.81 -1.52
CA LEU A 71 -5.86 -19.29 -2.45
C LEU A 71 -6.00 -20.81 -2.42
N LYS A 72 -4.88 -21.54 -2.32
CA LYS A 72 -4.90 -23.01 -2.23
C LYS A 72 -5.56 -23.51 -0.94
N HIS A 73 -5.34 -22.81 0.18
CA HIS A 73 -5.96 -23.16 1.47
C HIS A 73 -7.43 -22.74 1.57
N HIS A 74 -7.82 -21.76 0.76
CA HIS A 74 -9.16 -21.18 0.75
C HIS A 74 -9.72 -21.11 -0.68
N PRO A 75 -10.08 -22.28 -1.28
CA PRO A 75 -10.56 -22.34 -2.68
C PRO A 75 -11.82 -21.53 -2.96
N GLN A 76 -12.56 -21.17 -1.90
CA GLN A 76 -13.75 -20.34 -1.97
C GLN A 76 -13.45 -18.87 -2.28
N PHE A 77 -12.20 -18.41 -2.21
CA PHE A 77 -11.85 -17.05 -2.59
C PHE A 77 -11.91 -16.89 -4.11
N SER A 78 -12.89 -16.15 -4.58
CA SER A 78 -13.23 -16.05 -6.00
C SER A 78 -12.23 -15.22 -6.83
N SER A 79 -11.46 -14.36 -6.19
CA SER A 79 -10.51 -13.44 -6.85
C SER A 79 -9.66 -12.66 -5.86
N VAL A 80 -8.55 -12.08 -6.35
CA VAL A 80 -7.63 -11.26 -5.55
C VAL A 80 -7.76 -9.79 -5.92
N TYR A 81 -7.98 -8.95 -4.92
CA TYR A 81 -7.87 -7.49 -4.98
C TYR A 81 -6.58 -7.08 -4.28
N LEU A 82 -5.73 -6.38 -4.99
CA LEU A 82 -4.43 -5.95 -4.46
C LEU A 82 -4.47 -4.46 -4.10
N CYS A 83 -4.09 -4.11 -2.89
CA CYS A 83 -4.02 -2.72 -2.44
C CYS A 83 -2.61 -2.41 -1.96
N GLY A 84 -1.91 -1.52 -2.64
CA GLY A 84 -0.55 -1.10 -2.28
C GLY A 84 -0.49 0.35 -1.84
N GLU A 85 0.05 0.62 -0.64
CA GLU A 85 0.29 1.95 -0.11
C GLU A 85 1.77 2.30 -0.19
N SER A 86 2.12 3.47 -0.74
CA SER A 86 3.50 3.98 -0.78
C SER A 86 4.49 2.97 -1.39
N PHE A 87 5.46 2.45 -0.62
CA PHE A 87 6.36 1.35 -1.00
C PHE A 87 5.59 0.11 -1.48
N GLY A 88 4.49 -0.21 -0.80
CA GLY A 88 3.60 -1.30 -1.20
C GLY A 88 2.93 -1.06 -2.56
N GLY A 89 2.75 0.19 -2.98
CA GLY A 89 2.30 0.55 -4.33
C GLY A 89 3.30 0.13 -5.41
N CYS A 90 4.59 0.35 -5.18
CA CYS A 90 5.66 -0.14 -6.05
C CYS A 90 5.68 -1.67 -6.12
N LEU A 91 5.53 -2.33 -4.97
CA LEU A 91 5.45 -3.79 -4.89
C LEU A 91 4.22 -4.31 -5.64
N ALA A 92 3.06 -3.66 -5.51
CA ALA A 92 1.83 -4.00 -6.22
C ALA A 92 2.00 -3.95 -7.75
N ILE A 93 2.60 -2.87 -8.27
CA ILE A 93 2.87 -2.72 -9.69
C ILE A 93 3.78 -3.84 -10.21
N LYS A 94 4.91 -4.10 -9.52
CA LYS A 94 5.83 -5.18 -9.92
C LYS A 94 5.20 -6.57 -9.82
N LEU A 95 4.35 -6.80 -8.83
CA LEU A 95 3.62 -8.06 -8.67
C LEU A 95 2.62 -8.26 -9.82
N ALA A 96 1.83 -7.23 -10.13
CA ALA A 96 0.85 -7.28 -11.22
C ALA A 96 1.51 -7.46 -12.59
N LEU A 97 2.71 -6.91 -12.81
CA LEU A 97 3.49 -7.16 -14.03
C LEU A 97 4.02 -8.59 -14.12
N LYS A 98 4.34 -9.22 -12.98
CA LYS A 98 4.89 -10.57 -12.96
C LYS A 98 3.82 -11.66 -13.04
N SER A 99 2.64 -11.43 -12.43
CA SER A 99 1.54 -12.40 -12.38
C SER A 99 0.21 -11.65 -12.53
N PRO A 100 -0.06 -11.09 -13.72
CA PRO A 100 -1.27 -10.29 -13.96
C PRO A 100 -2.56 -11.11 -13.79
N GLU A 101 -2.51 -12.40 -14.06
CA GLU A 101 -3.63 -13.34 -13.95
C GLU A 101 -4.14 -13.51 -12.51
N LEU A 102 -3.28 -13.29 -11.51
CA LEU A 102 -3.67 -13.38 -10.11
C LEU A 102 -4.56 -12.21 -9.66
N ILE A 103 -4.45 -11.07 -10.33
CA ILE A 103 -4.99 -9.80 -9.82
C ILE A 103 -6.22 -9.41 -10.62
N LYS A 104 -7.38 -9.44 -9.96
CA LYS A 104 -8.64 -9.01 -10.58
C LYS A 104 -8.78 -7.49 -10.62
N LYS A 105 -8.42 -6.81 -9.53
CA LYS A 105 -8.43 -5.34 -9.42
C LYS A 105 -7.27 -4.87 -8.55
N MET A 106 -6.77 -3.66 -8.77
CA MET A 106 -5.68 -3.08 -8.00
C MET A 106 -6.04 -1.69 -7.48
N VAL A 107 -5.59 -1.38 -6.27
CA VAL A 107 -5.70 -0.05 -5.65
C VAL A 107 -4.30 0.43 -5.31
N LEU A 108 -3.94 1.61 -5.77
CA LEU A 108 -2.66 2.25 -5.50
C LEU A 108 -2.91 3.51 -4.66
N ILE A 109 -2.35 3.56 -3.46
CA ILE A 109 -2.54 4.68 -2.52
C ILE A 109 -1.23 5.38 -2.32
N ASN A 110 -1.13 6.64 -2.75
CA ASN A 110 0.08 7.45 -2.69
C ASN A 110 1.34 6.65 -3.09
N PRO A 111 1.34 5.94 -4.24
CA PRO A 111 2.43 5.03 -4.59
C PRO A 111 3.77 5.76 -4.69
N ALA A 112 4.82 5.14 -4.18
CA ALA A 112 6.17 5.73 -4.17
C ALA A 112 6.91 5.58 -5.52
N SER A 113 6.23 5.27 -6.60
CA SER A 113 6.80 5.07 -7.94
C SER A 113 7.44 6.33 -8.55
N SER A 114 7.16 7.51 -7.97
CA SER A 114 7.80 8.79 -8.32
C SER A 114 8.88 9.24 -7.32
N PHE A 115 9.36 8.34 -6.46
CA PHE A 115 10.32 8.71 -5.40
C PHE A 115 11.55 9.47 -5.93
N THR A 116 12.04 9.11 -7.11
CA THR A 116 13.18 9.76 -7.77
C THR A 116 12.93 11.23 -8.18
N GLN A 117 11.66 11.65 -8.25
CA GLN A 117 11.28 13.04 -8.51
C GLN A 117 11.48 13.97 -7.29
N ARG A 118 11.88 13.43 -6.14
CA ARG A 118 12.22 14.16 -4.91
C ARG A 118 13.72 14.02 -4.62
N PRO A 119 14.59 14.85 -5.24
CA PRO A 119 16.04 14.71 -5.14
C PRO A 119 16.56 14.71 -3.71
N LEU A 120 16.02 15.57 -2.85
CA LEU A 120 16.44 15.66 -1.43
C LEU A 120 16.19 14.34 -0.66
N LEU A 121 15.06 13.65 -0.92
CA LEU A 121 14.77 12.36 -0.30
C LEU A 121 15.65 11.24 -0.89
N SER A 122 15.86 11.31 -2.19
CA SER A 122 16.71 10.37 -2.92
C SER A 122 18.16 10.43 -2.46
N TRP A 123 18.72 11.63 -2.26
CA TRP A 123 20.09 11.83 -1.78
C TRP A 123 20.23 11.60 -0.27
N GLY A 124 19.22 12.00 0.52
CA GLY A 124 19.20 11.77 1.97
C GLY A 124 19.22 10.29 2.35
N SER A 125 18.79 9.40 1.44
CA SER A 125 18.79 7.95 1.68
C SER A 125 20.19 7.37 1.96
N GLU A 126 21.25 7.98 1.45
CA GLU A 126 22.64 7.54 1.69
C GLU A 126 23.16 7.99 3.06
N LEU A 127 22.62 9.08 3.60
CA LEU A 127 23.03 9.61 4.90
C LEU A 127 22.35 8.91 6.07
N ILE A 128 21.16 8.33 5.86
CA ILE A 128 20.36 7.70 6.94
C ILE A 128 21.10 6.52 7.59
N GLN A 129 21.89 5.76 6.82
CA GLN A 129 22.67 4.62 7.35
C GLN A 129 23.71 5.05 8.42
N TRP A 130 24.11 6.31 8.43
CA TRP A 130 25.08 6.87 9.38
C TRP A 130 24.43 7.49 10.61
N VAL A 131 23.09 7.55 10.66
CA VAL A 131 22.35 8.10 11.80
C VAL A 131 22.35 7.08 12.94
N PRO A 132 22.88 7.41 14.12
CA PRO A 132 22.81 6.54 15.29
C PRO A 132 21.36 6.18 15.66
N GLU A 133 21.13 4.97 16.16
CA GLU A 133 19.78 4.44 16.44
C GLU A 133 18.97 5.36 17.38
N ILE A 134 19.62 5.98 18.37
CA ILE A 134 19.00 6.94 19.29
C ILE A 134 18.52 8.19 18.56
N LEU A 135 19.32 8.71 17.61
CA LEU A 135 18.93 9.86 16.79
C LEU A 135 17.86 9.50 15.76
N HIS A 136 17.80 8.24 15.34
CA HIS A 136 16.76 7.76 14.42
C HIS A 136 15.38 7.79 15.09
N GLN A 137 15.27 7.40 16.35
CA GLN A 137 14.00 7.44 17.08
C GLN A 137 13.47 8.87 17.28
N THR A 138 14.35 9.83 17.51
CA THR A 138 13.97 11.25 17.64
C THR A 138 13.71 11.91 16.30
N SER A 139 14.46 11.56 15.25
CA SER A 139 14.24 12.09 13.90
C SER A 139 12.92 11.65 13.27
N THR A 140 12.41 10.44 13.64
CA THR A 140 11.08 10.01 13.20
C THR A 140 9.96 10.96 13.61
N LEU A 141 10.07 11.62 14.76
CA LEU A 141 9.11 12.67 15.16
C LEU A 141 9.12 13.86 14.22
N GLY A 142 10.29 14.26 13.73
CA GLY A 142 10.44 15.36 12.77
C GLY A 142 9.88 15.05 11.37
N PHE A 143 9.77 13.78 11.00
CA PHE A 143 9.19 13.38 9.72
C PHE A 143 7.67 13.24 9.73
N LEU A 144 7.03 13.17 10.88
CA LEU A 144 5.58 13.00 11.01
C LEU A 144 4.74 14.04 10.27
N PRO A 145 5.06 15.37 10.31
CA PRO A 145 4.30 16.36 9.57
C PRO A 145 4.35 16.18 8.05
N PHE A 146 5.39 15.53 7.53
CA PHE A 146 5.50 15.20 6.10
C PHE A 146 4.70 13.96 5.72
N LEU A 147 4.52 13.04 6.67
CA LEU A 147 3.81 11.77 6.45
C LEU A 147 2.31 11.87 6.69
N ALA A 148 1.86 12.78 7.53
CA ALA A 148 0.48 12.79 7.96
C ALA A 148 -0.08 14.22 8.10
N ALA A 149 -1.32 14.40 7.68
CA ALA A 149 -2.11 15.58 8.03
C ALA A 149 -2.57 15.41 9.50
N LEU A 150 -1.73 15.86 10.44
CA LEU A 150 -1.86 15.54 11.88
C LEU A 150 -3.23 15.92 12.45
N GLY A 151 -3.82 17.05 12.01
CA GLY A 151 -5.15 17.50 12.46
C GLY A 151 -6.31 16.59 12.01
N ARG A 152 -6.05 15.62 11.11
CA ARG A 152 -7.07 14.71 10.55
C ARG A 152 -7.00 13.29 11.14
N MET A 153 -6.02 13.04 12.02
CA MET A 153 -5.81 11.73 12.66
C MET A 153 -6.20 11.78 14.13
N GLN A 154 -6.70 10.66 14.65
CA GLN A 154 -6.90 10.51 16.09
C GLN A 154 -5.54 10.25 16.76
N THR A 155 -5.39 10.65 18.02
CA THR A 155 -4.15 10.45 18.79
C THR A 155 -3.66 8.99 18.80
N LYS A 156 -4.58 8.03 18.89
CA LYS A 156 -4.24 6.60 18.82
C LYS A 156 -3.62 6.18 17.48
N ASP A 157 -4.12 6.74 16.37
CA ASP A 157 -3.66 6.40 15.02
C ASP A 157 -2.28 7.01 14.76
N TYR A 158 -2.05 8.21 15.31
CA TYR A 158 -0.74 8.85 15.35
C TYR A 158 0.29 7.98 16.07
N HIS A 159 -0.04 7.44 17.25
CA HIS A 159 0.87 6.54 17.98
C HIS A 159 1.13 5.23 17.23
N VAL A 160 0.14 4.70 16.53
CA VAL A 160 0.32 3.50 15.69
C VAL A 160 1.29 3.79 14.54
N LEU A 161 1.14 4.94 13.87
CA LEU A 161 2.05 5.36 12.79
C LEU A 161 3.47 5.54 13.31
N LEU A 162 3.65 6.29 14.40
CA LEU A 162 4.95 6.53 15.02
C LEU A 162 5.63 5.21 15.40
N LYS A 163 4.91 4.30 16.05
CA LYS A 163 5.42 2.99 16.43
C LYS A 163 5.81 2.14 15.23
N ALA A 164 5.03 2.19 14.15
CA ALA A 164 5.33 1.49 12.91
C ALA A 164 6.62 2.00 12.29
N MET A 165 6.80 3.33 12.21
CA MET A 165 8.03 3.95 11.70
C MET A 165 9.25 3.59 12.56
N GLN A 166 9.15 3.70 13.89
CA GLN A 166 10.23 3.41 14.82
C GLN A 166 10.61 1.92 14.87
N SER A 167 9.73 1.05 14.40
CA SER A 167 9.99 -0.39 14.41
C SER A 167 10.99 -0.85 13.36
N VAL A 168 11.30 -0.01 12.36
CA VAL A 168 12.20 -0.36 11.25
C VAL A 168 13.61 0.14 11.56
N PRO A 169 14.63 -0.72 11.61
CA PRO A 169 16.02 -0.32 11.85
C PRO A 169 16.54 0.64 10.75
N PRO A 170 17.43 1.61 11.08
CA PRO A 170 17.98 2.57 10.12
C PRO A 170 18.58 1.93 8.87
N LEU A 171 19.30 0.83 9.02
CA LEU A 171 19.88 0.08 7.92
C LEU A 171 18.80 -0.41 6.94
N VAL A 172 17.68 -0.92 7.45
CA VAL A 172 16.58 -1.42 6.61
C VAL A 172 15.83 -0.25 5.96
N VAL A 173 15.66 0.88 6.65
CA VAL A 173 15.12 2.11 6.07
C VAL A 173 15.97 2.54 4.87
N SER A 174 17.29 2.65 5.05
CA SER A 174 18.23 3.00 3.98
C SER A 174 18.13 2.02 2.80
N TYR A 175 18.05 0.72 3.08
CA TYR A 175 17.91 -0.30 2.05
C TYR A 175 16.60 -0.18 1.27
N ARG A 176 15.45 0.02 1.96
CA ARG A 176 14.15 0.22 1.31
C ARG A 176 14.08 1.52 0.51
N LEU A 177 14.73 2.59 0.98
CA LEU A 177 14.87 3.83 0.20
C LEU A 177 15.72 3.61 -1.07
N LYS A 178 16.79 2.81 -0.97
CA LYS A 178 17.57 2.40 -2.14
C LYS A 178 16.69 1.62 -3.14
N LEU A 179 15.85 0.70 -2.67
CA LEU A 179 14.90 0.00 -3.55
C LEU A 179 13.95 0.97 -4.25
N LEU A 180 13.44 2.00 -3.55
CA LEU A 180 12.58 3.02 -4.17
C LEU A 180 13.34 3.86 -5.20
N ARG A 181 14.59 4.20 -4.95
CA ARG A 181 15.45 4.89 -5.93
C ARG A 181 15.69 4.04 -7.17
N ASP A 182 15.90 2.74 -6.97
CA ASP A 182 16.17 1.77 -8.04
C ASP A 182 14.85 1.22 -8.65
N PHE A 183 13.69 1.74 -8.22
CA PHE A 183 12.42 1.35 -8.81
C PHE A 183 12.32 1.88 -10.23
N ASN A 184 12.27 0.95 -11.16
CA ASN A 184 12.14 1.25 -12.58
C ASN A 184 11.01 0.40 -13.18
N VAL A 185 9.96 1.07 -13.63
CA VAL A 185 8.87 0.52 -14.45
C VAL A 185 8.53 1.58 -15.48
N ASP A 186 8.78 1.27 -16.73
CA ASP A 186 8.53 2.19 -17.84
C ASP A 186 7.05 2.22 -18.24
N GLU A 187 6.71 3.18 -19.10
CA GLU A 187 5.34 3.35 -19.57
C GLU A 187 4.84 2.17 -20.41
N ALA A 188 5.71 1.50 -21.16
CA ALA A 188 5.34 0.34 -21.96
C ALA A 188 4.93 -0.84 -21.06
N GLN A 189 5.63 -1.01 -19.93
CA GLN A 189 5.28 -1.99 -18.92
C GLN A 189 3.95 -1.62 -18.22
N LEU A 190 3.74 -0.33 -17.87
CA LEU A 190 2.48 0.11 -17.26
C LEU A 190 1.28 -0.14 -18.19
N LYS A 191 1.44 0.06 -19.50
CA LYS A 191 0.38 -0.21 -20.49
C LYS A 191 -0.02 -1.69 -20.58
N GLN A 192 0.79 -2.61 -20.08
CA GLN A 192 0.45 -4.04 -20.02
C GLN A 192 -0.52 -4.37 -18.88
N LEU A 193 -0.69 -3.48 -17.89
CA LEU A 193 -1.60 -3.67 -16.76
C LEU A 193 -3.02 -3.31 -17.17
N THR A 194 -3.77 -4.29 -17.68
CA THR A 194 -5.14 -4.10 -18.22
C THR A 194 -6.26 -4.28 -17.19
N GLN A 195 -5.96 -4.85 -16.02
CA GLN A 195 -6.93 -4.96 -14.93
C GLN A 195 -7.38 -3.56 -14.44
N PRO A 196 -8.61 -3.44 -13.89
CA PRO A 196 -9.06 -2.18 -13.31
C PRO A 196 -8.16 -1.71 -12.17
N ILE A 197 -7.72 -0.44 -12.23
CA ILE A 197 -6.82 0.16 -11.24
C ILE A 197 -7.44 1.44 -10.71
N LEU A 198 -7.52 1.57 -9.39
CA LEU A 198 -7.91 2.79 -8.69
C LEU A 198 -6.67 3.41 -8.06
N THR A 199 -6.25 4.57 -8.57
CA THR A 199 -5.17 5.35 -7.98
C THR A 199 -5.76 6.41 -7.05
N VAL A 200 -5.32 6.43 -5.81
CA VAL A 200 -5.71 7.40 -4.79
C VAL A 200 -4.50 8.26 -4.47
N ALA A 201 -4.62 9.56 -4.63
CA ALA A 201 -3.56 10.54 -4.43
C ALA A 201 -3.98 11.62 -3.45
N SER A 202 -3.17 11.88 -2.45
CA SER A 202 -3.39 12.95 -1.46
C SER A 202 -2.80 14.27 -1.96
N ASP A 203 -3.56 15.37 -1.93
CA ASP A 203 -3.09 16.67 -2.42
C ASP A 203 -2.13 17.38 -1.46
N SER A 204 -2.22 17.05 -0.19
CA SER A 204 -1.34 17.56 0.86
C SER A 204 -0.28 16.53 1.29
N ASP A 205 0.12 15.66 0.35
CA ASP A 205 1.26 14.76 0.53
C ASP A 205 2.57 15.56 0.38
N TYR A 206 3.18 15.89 1.51
CA TYR A 206 4.46 16.60 1.54
C TYR A 206 5.67 15.68 1.38
N LEU A 207 5.46 14.36 1.45
CA LEU A 207 6.53 13.38 1.25
C LEU A 207 6.77 13.11 -0.24
N LEU A 208 5.71 12.83 -1.00
CA LEU A 208 5.78 12.47 -2.41
C LEU A 208 4.91 13.39 -3.27
N PRO A 209 5.21 13.54 -4.57
CA PRO A 209 4.35 14.29 -5.50
C PRO A 209 3.13 13.46 -5.94
N SER A 210 2.33 12.99 -4.96
CA SER A 210 1.30 11.96 -5.16
C SER A 210 0.28 12.30 -6.24
N VAL A 211 -0.17 13.57 -6.33
CA VAL A 211 -1.12 14.00 -7.37
C VAL A 211 -0.48 13.96 -8.76
N THR A 212 0.77 14.44 -8.89
CA THR A 212 1.50 14.40 -10.16
C THR A 212 1.72 12.97 -10.62
N GLU A 213 2.14 12.10 -9.70
CA GLU A 213 2.32 10.68 -9.99
C GLU A 213 1.00 9.99 -10.32
N GLY A 214 -0.06 10.27 -9.57
CA GLY A 214 -1.39 9.73 -9.86
C GLY A 214 -1.86 10.07 -11.27
N LYS A 215 -1.68 11.31 -11.71
CA LYS A 215 -1.98 11.75 -13.08
C LYS A 215 -1.13 11.02 -14.12
N ARG A 216 0.18 10.86 -13.87
CA ARG A 216 1.09 10.11 -14.75
C ARG A 216 0.65 8.66 -14.89
N LEU A 217 0.35 8.00 -13.77
CA LEU A 217 -0.09 6.60 -13.76
C LEU A 217 -1.38 6.41 -14.56
N VAL A 218 -2.39 7.25 -14.35
CA VAL A 218 -3.67 7.15 -15.07
C VAL A 218 -3.51 7.39 -16.56
N ASN A 219 -2.58 8.24 -16.98
CA ASN A 219 -2.28 8.43 -18.40
C ASN A 219 -1.60 7.20 -19.05
N CYS A 220 -0.90 6.38 -18.25
CA CYS A 220 -0.20 5.20 -18.76
C CYS A 220 -1.02 3.91 -18.62
N LEU A 221 -1.87 3.81 -17.61
CA LEU A 221 -2.64 2.61 -17.28
C LEU A 221 -3.97 2.60 -18.06
N PRO A 222 -4.23 1.58 -18.90
CA PRO A 222 -5.35 1.62 -19.85
C PRO A 222 -6.73 1.58 -19.19
N ASN A 223 -6.86 1.01 -18.00
CA ASN A 223 -8.13 0.87 -17.29
C ASN A 223 -7.99 1.39 -15.84
N SER A 224 -7.82 2.71 -15.73
CA SER A 224 -7.54 3.32 -14.42
C SER A 224 -8.36 4.56 -14.15
N HIS A 225 -8.61 4.81 -12.86
CA HIS A 225 -9.25 6.02 -12.34
C HIS A 225 -8.36 6.68 -11.30
N LEU A 226 -8.40 8.02 -11.23
CA LEU A 226 -7.71 8.82 -10.22
C LEU A 226 -8.71 9.42 -9.24
N VAL A 227 -8.45 9.24 -7.96
CA VAL A 227 -9.11 9.96 -6.86
C VAL A 227 -8.10 10.86 -6.20
N ILE A 228 -8.42 12.14 -6.07
CA ILE A 228 -7.62 13.09 -5.31
C ILE A 228 -8.33 13.34 -3.99
N LEU A 229 -7.62 13.05 -2.89
CA LEU A 229 -8.11 13.31 -1.54
C LEU A 229 -7.66 14.71 -1.10
N ALA A 230 -8.65 15.60 -0.94
CA ALA A 230 -8.41 16.98 -0.54
C ALA A 230 -7.92 17.06 0.92
N ASN A 231 -6.88 17.89 1.15
CA ASN A 231 -6.25 18.14 2.46
C ASN A 231 -5.74 16.86 3.17
N SER A 232 -5.51 15.79 2.44
CA SER A 232 -4.99 14.51 2.96
C SER A 232 -3.47 14.43 2.83
N GLY A 233 -2.82 13.86 3.85
CA GLY A 233 -1.38 13.59 3.85
C GLY A 233 -1.02 12.22 3.26
N HIS A 234 0.27 11.88 3.33
CA HIS A 234 0.79 10.62 2.76
C HIS A 234 0.14 9.38 3.38
N ALA A 235 0.02 9.31 4.71
CA ALA A 235 -0.60 8.20 5.44
C ALA A 235 -2.13 8.36 5.54
N CYS A 236 -2.81 8.67 4.43
CA CYS A 236 -4.22 9.03 4.38
C CYS A 236 -5.17 7.96 4.92
N LEU A 237 -4.80 6.68 4.88
CA LEU A 237 -5.63 5.58 5.42
C LEU A 237 -5.84 5.66 6.93
N LEU A 238 -5.04 6.45 7.65
CA LEU A 238 -5.17 6.70 9.08
C LEU A 238 -6.02 7.92 9.42
N GLU A 239 -6.42 8.72 8.43
CA GLU A 239 -7.26 9.89 8.63
C GLU A 239 -8.71 9.50 8.91
N THR A 240 -9.37 10.31 9.76
CA THR A 240 -10.73 10.01 10.23
C THR A 240 -11.78 10.08 9.13
N GLU A 241 -11.57 10.96 8.15
CA GLU A 241 -12.50 11.21 7.05
C GLU A 241 -12.28 10.32 5.85
N VAL A 242 -11.14 9.61 5.80
CA VAL A 242 -10.83 8.71 4.70
C VAL A 242 -11.47 7.34 4.93
N ASP A 243 -12.34 6.95 4.02
CA ASP A 243 -13.06 5.68 4.00
C ASP A 243 -12.76 4.95 2.70
N LEU A 244 -11.84 3.97 2.77
CA LEU A 244 -11.44 3.20 1.60
C LEU A 244 -12.62 2.41 1.01
N THR A 245 -13.51 1.88 1.85
CA THR A 245 -14.68 1.13 1.36
C THR A 245 -15.61 2.02 0.54
N LYS A 246 -15.84 3.26 1.00
CA LYS A 246 -16.64 4.25 0.26
C LYS A 246 -15.98 4.63 -1.07
N LEU A 247 -14.65 4.80 -1.09
CA LEU A 247 -13.92 5.05 -2.33
C LEU A 247 -14.08 3.87 -3.31
N LEU A 248 -13.91 2.63 -2.84
CA LEU A 248 -14.11 1.44 -3.66
C LEU A 248 -15.54 1.35 -4.20
N GLN A 249 -16.55 1.72 -3.41
CA GLN A 249 -17.94 1.74 -3.83
C GLN A 249 -18.20 2.76 -4.94
N ASN A 250 -17.71 3.98 -4.79
CA ASN A 250 -17.94 5.09 -5.74
C ASN A 250 -17.37 4.80 -7.14
N TYR A 251 -16.34 3.94 -7.22
CA TYR A 251 -15.67 3.57 -8.47
C TYR A 251 -15.98 2.14 -8.93
N ASN A 252 -17.03 1.50 -8.39
CA ASN A 252 -17.41 0.12 -8.73
C ASN A 252 -16.30 -0.92 -8.50
N PHE A 253 -15.49 -0.69 -7.46
CA PHE A 253 -14.42 -1.61 -7.05
C PHE A 253 -14.88 -2.62 -6.00
N LEU A 254 -16.04 -2.45 -5.37
CA LEU A 254 -16.57 -3.47 -4.49
C LEU A 254 -16.98 -4.72 -5.30
N PRO A 255 -16.89 -5.92 -4.72
CA PRO A 255 -17.46 -7.12 -5.33
C PRO A 255 -18.98 -6.97 -5.44
N LEU A 256 -19.55 -7.52 -6.50
CA LEU A 256 -21.00 -7.65 -6.58
C LEU A 256 -21.47 -8.50 -5.39
N LYS A 257 -22.45 -8.02 -4.62
CA LYS A 257 -23.06 -8.86 -3.60
C LYS A 257 -23.72 -10.01 -4.33
N ILE A 258 -23.28 -11.22 -4.05
CA ILE A 258 -24.07 -12.41 -4.38
C ILE A 258 -25.28 -12.31 -3.47
N THR A 259 -26.40 -11.83 -4.02
CA THR A 259 -27.70 -11.99 -3.36
C THR A 259 -27.90 -13.49 -3.22
N ALA A 260 -27.84 -14.00 -1.98
CA ALA A 260 -28.35 -15.33 -1.70
C ALA A 260 -29.79 -15.34 -2.21
N ASN A 261 -30.06 -16.08 -3.27
CA ASN A 261 -31.41 -16.35 -3.71
C ASN A 261 -32.09 -17.04 -2.51
N GLU A 262 -33.09 -16.39 -1.98
CA GLU A 262 -34.06 -17.01 -1.07
C GLU A 262 -34.66 -18.21 -1.81
N HIS A 263 -34.30 -19.39 -1.36
CA HIS A 263 -35.01 -20.63 -1.68
C HIS A 263 -35.74 -21.12 -0.43
#